data_0e0ebf79c3624bdfd27077d3a1f508d8
#
_entry.id   0e0ebf79c3624bdfd27077d3a1f508d8
#
_cell.length_a   1.000
_cell.length_b   1.000
_cell.length_c   1.000
_cell.angle_alpha   90.00
_cell.angle_beta   90.00
_cell.angle_gamma   90.00
#
_symmetry.space_group_name_H-M   'P 1'
#
loop_
_entity.id
_entity.type
_entity.pdbx_description
1 polymer ?
#
loop_
_entity_poly.entity_id
_entity_poly.type
_entity_poly.pdbx_seq_one_letter_code
_entity_poly.pdbx_strand_id
1 'polypeptide(L)'
;MSSPPAVPPAPSDAMAGGGITRIPKSRYDSISSYICNHLGNLDERARTECYNDIEAPYNPEAYQALLDGGVDQVLARHIAHLFCRDPLVVFSGKVELDDSQRTDHFENIQSTNWQTVRWKPPPAKSEKHIGWRTEFRSMEVQLTDFENAAFTVFVVLISRVILYFDLDLYIPLSKVDENMERAHKRNALH
;
A
#
# COMPACT_ATOMS: atom_id res chain seq x y z
N MET A 1 22.31 -12.13 31.27
CA MET A 1 22.29 -11.21 30.11
C MET A 1 20.93 -10.51 30.13
N SER A 2 20.91 -9.26 30.56
CA SER A 2 19.68 -8.47 30.67
C SER A 2 19.18 -8.07 29.31
N SER A 3 17.89 -8.29 29.07
CA SER A 3 17.19 -7.82 27.84
C SER A 3 17.31 -6.30 27.72
N PRO A 4 17.46 -5.75 26.50
CA PRO A 4 17.39 -4.31 26.30
C PRO A 4 16.01 -3.78 26.69
N PRO A 5 15.90 -2.55 27.19
CA PRO A 5 14.62 -1.97 27.58
C PRO A 5 13.71 -1.79 26.35
N ALA A 6 12.42 -2.07 26.54
CA ALA A 6 11.40 -1.83 25.53
C ALA A 6 11.38 -0.34 25.14
N VAL A 7 11.39 -0.08 23.84
CA VAL A 7 11.20 1.27 23.31
C VAL A 7 9.76 1.71 23.65
N PRO A 8 9.57 2.85 24.33
CA PRO A 8 8.23 3.32 24.63
C PRO A 8 7.46 3.62 23.35
N PRO A 9 6.14 3.41 23.32
CA PRO A 9 5.31 3.82 22.19
C PRO A 9 5.45 5.33 21.98
N ALA A 10 5.53 5.75 20.72
CA ALA A 10 5.56 7.16 20.37
C ALA A 10 4.30 7.85 20.92
N PRO A 11 4.41 9.09 21.43
CA PRO A 11 3.26 9.79 22.00
C PRO A 11 2.19 9.98 20.92
N SER A 12 0.96 9.65 21.27
CA SER A 12 -0.23 9.95 20.47
C SER A 12 -0.50 11.45 20.56
N ASP A 13 0.12 12.23 19.71
CA ASP A 13 -0.19 13.66 19.57
C ASP A 13 -1.46 13.81 18.72
N ALA A 14 -2.60 13.62 19.37
CA ALA A 14 -3.84 14.18 18.92
C ALA A 14 -3.80 15.69 19.14
N MET A 15 -3.19 16.43 18.21
CA MET A 15 -3.24 17.88 18.22
C MET A 15 -4.45 18.35 17.41
N ALA A 16 -5.42 18.92 18.11
CA ALA A 16 -6.45 19.77 17.52
C ALA A 16 -5.79 21.01 16.94
N GLY A 17 -5.82 21.17 15.62
CA GLY A 17 -5.39 22.36 14.91
C GLY A 17 -4.51 22.02 13.71
N GLY A 18 -5.10 21.89 12.51
CA GLY A 18 -4.43 22.01 11.20
C GLY A 18 -3.15 21.22 10.92
N GLY A 19 -2.79 20.26 11.75
CA GLY A 19 -1.58 19.48 11.63
C GLY A 19 -1.76 18.26 10.73
N ILE A 20 -0.74 17.98 9.92
CA ILE A 20 -0.65 16.78 9.07
C ILE A 20 -0.80 15.55 9.98
N THR A 21 -1.87 14.78 9.78
CA THR A 21 -2.07 13.52 10.49
C THR A 21 -1.03 12.52 10.01
N ARG A 22 -0.09 12.16 10.88
CA ARG A 22 0.91 11.15 10.55
C ARG A 22 0.27 9.77 10.46
N ILE A 23 0.64 9.02 9.43
CA ILE A 23 0.26 7.62 9.29
C ILE A 23 1.15 6.78 10.22
N PRO A 24 0.56 5.99 11.15
CA PRO A 24 1.35 5.19 12.10
C PRO A 24 2.08 4.02 11.46
N LYS A 25 1.64 3.59 10.26
CA LYS A 25 2.25 2.48 9.54
C LYS A 25 3.46 2.92 8.73
N SER A 26 4.52 2.12 8.78
CA SER A 26 5.67 2.29 7.90
C SER A 26 5.34 1.80 6.48
N ARG A 27 6.19 2.13 5.52
CA ARG A 27 6.07 1.59 4.15
C ARG A 27 6.32 0.08 4.04
N TYR A 28 6.83 -0.53 5.10
CA TYR A 28 7.12 -1.98 5.17
C TYR A 28 6.06 -2.75 5.94
N ASP A 29 5.04 -2.06 6.43
CA ASP A 29 3.89 -2.68 7.06
C ASP A 29 2.82 -3.06 6.02
N SER A 30 1.65 -3.48 6.46
CA SER A 30 0.54 -3.82 5.59
C SER A 30 -0.01 -2.60 4.82
N ILE A 31 -0.88 -2.85 3.86
CA ILE A 31 -1.68 -1.80 3.21
C ILE A 31 -2.60 -1.12 4.23
N SER A 32 -3.07 0.09 3.92
CA SER A 32 -3.97 0.83 4.81
C SER A 32 -5.45 0.63 4.49
N SER A 33 -5.78 0.22 3.27
CA SER A 33 -7.16 -0.08 2.87
C SER A 33 -7.22 -0.96 1.62
N TYR A 34 -8.25 -1.79 1.54
CA TYR A 34 -8.64 -2.46 0.32
C TYR A 34 -9.55 -1.54 -0.50
N ILE A 35 -9.37 -1.55 -1.81
CA ILE A 35 -10.16 -0.76 -2.77
C ILE A 35 -10.88 -1.64 -3.80
N CYS A 36 -10.73 -2.96 -3.71
CA CYS A 36 -11.33 -3.89 -4.65
C CYS A 36 -12.78 -4.17 -4.31
N ASN A 37 -13.66 -4.01 -5.30
CA ASN A 37 -15.09 -4.26 -5.18
C ASN A 37 -15.50 -5.65 -5.73
N HIS A 38 -14.58 -6.44 -6.23
CA HIS A 38 -14.87 -7.66 -6.98
C HIS A 38 -14.76 -8.94 -6.16
N LEU A 39 -15.71 -9.22 -5.32
CA LEU A 39 -15.78 -10.54 -4.68
C LEU A 39 -17.20 -11.14 -4.72
N GLY A 40 -17.72 -11.34 -5.95
CA GLY A 40 -18.97 -12.10 -6.16
C GLY A 40 -20.18 -11.54 -5.41
N ASN A 41 -21.29 -12.17 -5.50
CA ASN A 41 -22.68 -11.85 -5.12
C ASN A 41 -23.01 -11.23 -3.73
N LEU A 42 -22.07 -10.67 -2.99
CA LEU A 42 -22.35 -9.91 -1.77
C LEU A 42 -22.30 -8.40 -2.05
N ASP A 43 -23.09 -7.64 -1.31
CA ASP A 43 -23.07 -6.19 -1.31
C ASP A 43 -21.62 -5.68 -1.15
N GLU A 44 -21.09 -5.07 -2.20
CA GLU A 44 -19.69 -4.58 -2.30
C GLU A 44 -19.29 -3.74 -1.09
N ARG A 45 -20.21 -2.92 -0.61
CA ARG A 45 -20.01 -2.04 0.52
C ARG A 45 -19.76 -2.81 1.82
N ALA A 46 -20.59 -3.80 2.08
CA ALA A 46 -20.49 -4.61 3.30
C ALA A 46 -19.18 -5.40 3.38
N ARG A 47 -18.64 -5.84 2.23
CA ARG A 47 -17.35 -6.55 2.19
C ARG A 47 -16.15 -5.64 2.39
N THR A 48 -16.13 -4.49 1.72
CA THR A 48 -15.06 -3.51 1.89
C THR A 48 -14.98 -3.04 3.34
N GLU A 49 -16.13 -2.80 3.97
CA GLU A 49 -16.21 -2.44 5.38
C GLU A 49 -15.75 -3.58 6.31
N CYS A 50 -16.08 -4.83 5.99
CA CYS A 50 -15.67 -5.98 6.79
C CYS A 50 -14.14 -6.20 6.78
N TYR A 51 -13.47 -5.97 5.65
CA TYR A 51 -12.03 -6.15 5.55
C TYR A 51 -11.23 -4.90 5.93
N ASN A 52 -11.81 -3.71 5.77
CA ASN A 52 -11.25 -2.44 6.24
C ASN A 52 -11.67 -2.15 7.68
N ASP A 53 -11.38 -3.06 8.58
CA ASP A 53 -11.75 -3.02 10.00
C ASP A 53 -10.89 -2.06 10.85
N ILE A 54 -9.85 -1.47 10.24
CA ILE A 54 -9.02 -0.40 10.81
C ILE A 54 -9.23 0.85 9.99
N GLU A 55 -9.59 1.94 10.65
CA GLU A 55 -9.76 3.22 9.97
C GLU A 55 -8.41 3.81 9.54
N ALA A 56 -8.27 4.06 8.23
CA ALA A 56 -7.12 4.77 7.68
C ALA A 56 -7.35 6.30 7.74
N PRO A 57 -6.39 7.09 8.26
CA PRO A 57 -6.46 8.54 8.20
C PRO A 57 -6.46 9.01 6.74
N TYR A 58 -7.16 10.07 6.44
CA TYR A 58 -7.19 10.68 5.11
C TYR A 58 -7.28 12.20 5.21
N ASN A 59 -6.92 12.89 4.13
CA ASN A 59 -7.06 14.33 4.01
C ASN A 59 -8.52 14.69 3.67
N PRO A 60 -9.28 15.38 4.56
CA PRO A 60 -10.68 15.67 4.31
C PRO A 60 -10.94 16.59 3.10
N GLU A 61 -10.04 17.55 2.85
CA GLU A 61 -10.17 18.48 1.73
C GLU A 61 -9.99 17.75 0.39
N ALA A 62 -8.94 16.91 0.30
CA ALA A 62 -8.72 16.07 -0.87
C ALA A 62 -9.88 15.09 -1.09
N TYR A 63 -10.40 14.50 -0.02
CA TYR A 63 -11.56 13.60 -0.09
C TYR A 63 -12.79 14.29 -0.67
N GLN A 64 -13.13 15.47 -0.15
CA GLN A 64 -14.29 16.23 -0.64
C GLN A 64 -14.12 16.66 -2.09
N ALA A 65 -12.95 17.15 -2.47
CA ALA A 65 -12.65 17.54 -3.84
C ALA A 65 -12.80 16.38 -4.84
N LEU A 66 -12.41 15.17 -4.44
CA LEU A 66 -12.57 13.96 -5.26
C LEU A 66 -14.05 13.57 -5.41
N LEU A 67 -14.84 13.64 -4.32
CA LEU A 67 -16.27 13.38 -4.38
C LEU A 67 -17.00 14.41 -5.28
N ASP A 68 -16.66 15.68 -5.14
CA ASP A 68 -17.23 16.75 -5.98
C ASP A 68 -16.86 16.56 -7.47
N GLY A 69 -15.70 15.96 -7.72
CA GLY A 69 -15.26 15.53 -9.06
C GLY A 69 -15.91 14.25 -9.58
N GLY A 70 -16.80 13.61 -8.80
CA GLY A 70 -17.54 12.42 -9.20
C GLY A 70 -16.77 11.10 -9.00
N VAL A 71 -15.70 11.09 -8.21
CA VAL A 71 -14.99 9.87 -7.83
C VAL A 71 -15.80 9.12 -6.77
N ASP A 72 -15.88 7.79 -6.86
CA ASP A 72 -16.57 6.98 -5.87
C ASP A 72 -15.90 7.06 -4.48
N GLN A 73 -16.67 6.80 -3.43
CA GLN A 73 -16.23 6.99 -2.05
C GLN A 73 -15.01 6.15 -1.66
N VAL A 74 -14.94 4.91 -2.14
CA VAL A 74 -13.84 3.99 -1.79
C VAL A 74 -12.53 4.47 -2.39
N LEU A 75 -12.57 4.79 -3.69
CA LEU A 75 -11.39 5.31 -4.39
C LEU A 75 -11.01 6.70 -3.90
N ALA A 76 -11.99 7.58 -3.66
CA ALA A 76 -11.75 8.92 -3.11
C ALA A 76 -11.06 8.85 -1.76
N ARG A 77 -11.51 7.96 -0.87
CA ARG A 77 -10.89 7.76 0.45
C ARG A 77 -9.46 7.23 0.33
N HIS A 78 -9.23 6.27 -0.57
CA HIS A 78 -7.89 5.75 -0.83
C HIS A 78 -6.94 6.85 -1.32
N ILE A 79 -7.33 7.61 -2.33
CA ILE A 79 -6.50 8.71 -2.87
C ILE A 79 -6.27 9.77 -1.79
N ALA A 80 -7.30 10.18 -1.05
CA ALA A 80 -7.18 11.16 0.03
C ALA A 80 -6.26 10.67 1.16
N HIS A 81 -6.18 9.35 1.40
CA HIS A 81 -5.21 8.75 2.31
C HIS A 81 -3.77 8.92 1.79
N LEU A 82 -3.53 8.84 0.49
CA LEU A 82 -2.21 9.07 -0.08
C LEU A 82 -1.67 10.47 0.24
N PHE A 83 -2.53 11.48 0.32
CA PHE A 83 -2.17 12.85 0.69
C PHE A 83 -1.84 13.04 2.18
N CYS A 84 -2.01 12.02 3.01
CA CYS A 84 -1.53 12.04 4.41
C CYS A 84 -0.06 11.66 4.55
N ARG A 85 0.57 11.15 3.47
CA ARG A 85 1.98 10.75 3.49
C ARG A 85 2.86 11.81 2.87
N ASP A 86 4.01 12.03 3.51
CA ASP A 86 5.06 12.83 2.90
C ASP A 86 5.74 12.04 1.78
N PRO A 87 6.11 12.69 0.66
CA PRO A 87 6.91 12.05 -0.35
C PRO A 87 8.29 11.67 0.22
N LEU A 88 8.80 10.50 -0.17
CA LEU A 88 10.12 10.03 0.28
C LEU A 88 11.26 10.87 -0.30
N VAL A 89 11.06 11.41 -1.48
CA VAL A 89 12.04 12.21 -2.21
C VAL A 89 11.34 13.38 -2.86
N VAL A 90 11.91 14.55 -2.69
CA VAL A 90 11.52 15.77 -3.42
C VAL A 90 12.64 16.11 -4.40
N PHE A 91 12.33 16.13 -5.69
CA PHE A 91 13.32 16.44 -6.71
C PHE A 91 13.43 17.94 -6.94
N SER A 92 14.67 18.44 -7.03
CA SER A 92 14.93 19.83 -7.42
C SER A 92 14.29 20.12 -8.79
N GLY A 93 13.59 21.25 -8.89
CA GLY A 93 12.88 21.64 -10.11
C GLY A 93 11.56 20.90 -10.37
N LYS A 94 11.08 20.10 -9.41
CA LYS A 94 9.77 19.43 -9.47
C LYS A 94 8.86 19.78 -8.28
N VAL A 95 9.12 20.88 -7.61
CA VAL A 95 8.28 21.41 -6.52
C VAL A 95 7.16 22.26 -7.10
N GLU A 96 7.50 23.14 -8.03
CA GLU A 96 6.56 24.02 -8.73
C GLU A 96 6.25 23.43 -10.11
N LEU A 97 5.12 22.76 -10.22
CA LEU A 97 4.65 22.11 -11.46
C LEU A 97 3.22 22.51 -11.75
N ASP A 98 2.87 22.50 -13.03
CA ASP A 98 1.49 22.63 -13.48
C ASP A 98 0.83 21.24 -13.48
N ASP A 99 0.10 20.93 -12.42
CA ASP A 99 -0.59 19.64 -12.24
C ASP A 99 -1.72 19.41 -13.25
N SER A 100 -2.17 20.44 -13.98
CA SER A 100 -3.12 20.27 -15.08
C SER A 100 -2.48 19.61 -16.32
N GLN A 101 -1.17 19.66 -16.43
CA GLN A 101 -0.39 19.13 -17.58
C GLN A 101 0.53 17.98 -17.19
N ARG A 102 0.77 17.77 -15.91
CA ARG A 102 1.77 16.83 -15.40
C ARG A 102 1.21 15.99 -14.25
N THR A 103 1.72 14.78 -14.14
CA THR A 103 1.31 13.80 -13.11
C THR A 103 2.41 13.53 -12.07
N ASP A 104 3.53 14.27 -12.14
CA ASP A 104 4.72 14.01 -11.30
C ASP A 104 4.40 14.05 -9.79
N HIS A 105 3.58 15.01 -9.33
CA HIS A 105 3.20 15.09 -7.91
C HIS A 105 2.39 13.87 -7.46
N PHE A 106 1.38 13.48 -8.25
CA PHE A 106 0.58 12.28 -7.96
C PHE A 106 1.44 11.02 -7.98
N GLU A 107 2.29 10.85 -8.99
CA GLU A 107 3.18 9.70 -9.10
C GLU A 107 4.15 9.62 -7.92
N ASN A 108 4.69 10.74 -7.47
CA ASN A 108 5.58 10.79 -6.32
C ASN A 108 4.87 10.42 -5.03
N ILE A 109 3.69 10.98 -4.75
CA ILE A 109 2.88 10.65 -3.57
C ILE A 109 2.46 9.18 -3.61
N GLN A 110 1.90 8.73 -4.72
CA GLN A 110 1.52 7.33 -4.90
C GLN A 110 2.69 6.39 -4.67
N SER A 111 3.90 6.76 -5.11
CA SER A 111 5.10 5.93 -4.98
C SER A 111 5.53 5.69 -3.53
N THR A 112 5.07 6.49 -2.59
CA THR A 112 5.38 6.32 -1.16
C THR A 112 4.54 5.24 -0.49
N ASN A 113 3.49 4.74 -1.15
CA ASN A 113 2.46 3.91 -0.54
C ASN A 113 2.52 2.42 -0.91
N TRP A 114 3.31 2.02 -1.89
CA TRP A 114 3.50 0.60 -2.10
C TRP A 114 4.64 0.09 -1.23
N GLN A 115 4.36 -0.93 -0.46
CA GLN A 115 5.30 -1.54 0.45
C GLN A 115 5.97 -2.76 -0.18
N THR A 116 5.16 -3.78 -0.44
CA THR A 116 5.64 -5.10 -0.88
C THR A 116 5.25 -5.43 -2.31
N VAL A 117 4.16 -4.85 -2.82
CA VAL A 117 3.66 -5.08 -4.18
C VAL A 117 3.27 -3.76 -4.81
N ARG A 118 3.68 -3.55 -6.04
CA ARG A 118 3.29 -2.40 -6.86
C ARG A 118 2.56 -2.87 -8.10
N TRP A 119 1.40 -2.27 -8.36
CA TRP A 119 0.67 -2.43 -9.60
C TRP A 119 1.10 -1.38 -10.61
N LYS A 120 1.68 -1.81 -11.74
CA LYS A 120 2.22 -0.92 -12.78
C LYS A 120 1.32 -0.90 -14.01
N PRO A 121 0.80 0.28 -14.41
CA PRO A 121 0.09 0.42 -15.66
C PRO A 121 1.02 0.23 -16.88
N PRO A 122 0.46 -0.05 -18.06
CA PRO A 122 1.20 -0.02 -19.29
C PRO A 122 1.79 1.39 -19.53
N PRO A 123 3.02 1.50 -20.06
CA PRO A 123 3.59 2.79 -20.41
C PRO A 123 2.76 3.45 -21.53
N ALA A 124 2.45 4.74 -21.38
CA ALA A 124 1.57 5.47 -22.29
C ALA A 124 2.05 5.54 -23.76
N LYS A 125 3.35 5.37 -24.00
CA LYS A 125 3.99 5.48 -25.32
C LYS A 125 4.85 4.26 -25.68
N SER A 126 4.48 3.08 -25.24
CA SER A 126 5.22 1.87 -25.57
C SER A 126 4.82 1.34 -26.94
N GLU A 127 5.77 1.19 -27.86
CA GLU A 127 5.58 0.48 -29.13
C GLU A 127 5.33 -1.02 -28.92
N LYS A 128 5.69 -1.54 -27.75
CA LYS A 128 5.42 -2.91 -27.32
C LYS A 128 4.19 -2.90 -26.42
N HIS A 129 3.21 -3.71 -26.74
CA HIS A 129 2.03 -3.91 -25.89
C HIS A 129 2.39 -4.63 -24.59
N ILE A 130 3.07 -3.91 -23.70
CA ILE A 130 3.35 -4.36 -22.35
C ILE A 130 2.08 -4.16 -21.53
N GLY A 131 1.43 -5.23 -21.11
CA GLY A 131 0.24 -5.18 -20.28
C GLY A 131 0.51 -4.64 -18.86
N TRP A 132 -0.50 -4.72 -18.02
CA TRP A 132 -0.38 -4.46 -16.59
C TRP A 132 0.63 -5.42 -15.96
N ARG A 133 1.39 -4.91 -15.01
CA ARG A 133 2.48 -5.67 -14.36
C ARG A 133 2.38 -5.56 -12.86
N THR A 134 2.73 -6.65 -12.19
CA THR A 134 2.91 -6.66 -10.74
C THR A 134 4.39 -6.69 -10.42
N GLU A 135 4.85 -5.77 -9.60
CA GLU A 135 6.22 -5.72 -9.10
C GLU A 135 6.22 -6.16 -7.63
N PHE A 136 6.88 -7.27 -7.34
CA PHE A 136 7.07 -7.77 -5.99
C PHE A 136 8.35 -7.18 -5.40
N ARG A 137 8.28 -6.69 -4.15
CA ARG A 137 9.38 -6.02 -3.44
C ARG A 137 9.64 -6.60 -2.06
N SER A 138 9.01 -7.72 -1.73
CA SER A 138 9.06 -8.32 -0.40
C SER A 138 10.33 -9.12 -0.10
N MET A 139 11.16 -9.41 -1.12
CA MET A 139 12.36 -10.21 -0.94
C MET A 139 13.61 -9.34 -1.04
N GLU A 140 14.53 -9.57 -0.09
CA GLU A 140 15.88 -9.02 -0.17
C GLU A 140 16.74 -9.78 -1.16
N VAL A 141 17.81 -9.13 -1.66
CA VAL A 141 18.81 -9.81 -2.48
C VAL A 141 19.55 -10.86 -1.63
N GLN A 142 19.71 -12.04 -2.18
CA GLN A 142 20.38 -13.15 -1.53
C GLN A 142 21.85 -13.24 -1.95
N LEU A 143 22.66 -13.97 -1.19
CA LEU A 143 24.09 -14.09 -1.44
C LEU A 143 24.42 -14.96 -2.66
N THR A 144 23.54 -15.87 -3.03
CA THR A 144 23.76 -16.78 -4.14
C THR A 144 22.74 -16.60 -5.27
N ASP A 145 23.15 -16.88 -6.51
CA ASP A 145 22.27 -16.86 -7.67
C ASP A 145 21.15 -17.89 -7.53
N PHE A 146 21.45 -19.03 -6.91
CA PHE A 146 20.45 -20.08 -6.66
C PHE A 146 19.29 -19.58 -5.78
N GLU A 147 19.59 -18.90 -4.69
CA GLU A 147 18.57 -18.36 -3.79
C GLU A 147 17.74 -17.26 -4.46
N ASN A 148 18.38 -16.36 -5.22
CA ASN A 148 17.66 -15.34 -5.98
C ASN A 148 16.75 -15.95 -7.06
N ALA A 149 17.22 -16.99 -7.75
CA ALA A 149 16.42 -17.72 -8.72
C ALA A 149 15.26 -18.46 -8.04
N ALA A 150 15.48 -19.08 -6.87
CA ALA A 150 14.45 -19.77 -6.12
C ALA A 150 13.30 -18.82 -5.72
N PHE A 151 13.59 -17.63 -5.21
CA PHE A 151 12.57 -16.62 -4.91
C PHE A 151 11.80 -16.18 -6.14
N THR A 152 12.49 -15.98 -7.27
CA THR A 152 11.83 -15.61 -8.53
C THR A 152 10.86 -16.70 -8.98
N VAL A 153 11.29 -17.96 -8.97
CA VAL A 153 10.45 -19.10 -9.32
C VAL A 153 9.27 -19.24 -8.35
N PHE A 154 9.51 -19.08 -7.04
CA PHE A 154 8.47 -19.14 -6.03
C PHE A 154 7.37 -18.10 -6.28
N VAL A 155 7.72 -16.84 -6.54
CA VAL A 155 6.74 -15.77 -6.81
C VAL A 155 5.90 -16.09 -8.04
N VAL A 156 6.53 -16.58 -9.12
CA VAL A 156 5.80 -16.98 -10.34
C VAL A 156 4.86 -18.14 -10.07
N LEU A 157 5.31 -19.16 -9.35
CA LEU A 157 4.48 -20.34 -9.04
C LEU A 157 3.31 -19.99 -8.12
N ILE A 158 3.55 -19.23 -7.03
CA ILE A 158 2.46 -18.85 -6.12
C ILE A 158 1.43 -17.95 -6.80
N SER A 159 1.85 -17.06 -7.67
CA SER A 159 0.93 -16.24 -8.46
C SER A 159 0.04 -17.09 -9.36
N ARG A 160 0.59 -18.14 -9.97
CA ARG A 160 -0.18 -19.09 -10.77
C ARG A 160 -1.13 -19.94 -9.94
N VAL A 161 -0.72 -20.36 -8.75
CA VAL A 161 -1.58 -21.11 -7.80
C VAL A 161 -2.78 -20.25 -7.41
N ILE A 162 -2.56 -18.99 -7.05
CA ILE A 162 -3.63 -18.05 -6.69
C ILE A 162 -4.65 -17.94 -7.83
N LEU A 163 -4.18 -17.74 -9.06
CA LEU A 163 -5.04 -17.60 -10.23
C LEU A 163 -5.75 -18.92 -10.60
N TYR A 164 -5.05 -20.03 -10.53
CA TYR A 164 -5.59 -21.35 -10.95
C TYR A 164 -6.67 -21.88 -10.02
N PHE A 165 -6.49 -21.66 -8.71
CA PHE A 165 -7.43 -22.12 -7.69
C PHE A 165 -8.44 -21.05 -7.27
N ASP A 166 -8.37 -19.86 -7.88
CA ASP A 166 -9.22 -18.71 -7.53
C ASP A 166 -9.24 -18.44 -6.02
N LEU A 167 -8.03 -18.33 -5.43
CA LEU A 167 -7.87 -18.21 -3.99
C LEU A 167 -8.32 -16.86 -3.51
N ASP A 168 -9.28 -16.82 -2.60
CA ASP A 168 -9.63 -15.61 -1.85
C ASP A 168 -8.59 -15.37 -0.75
N LEU A 169 -7.79 -14.31 -0.93
CA LEU A 169 -6.73 -13.92 -0.01
C LEU A 169 -7.13 -12.75 0.90
N TYR A 170 -8.39 -12.28 0.81
CA TYR A 170 -8.85 -11.18 1.63
C TYR A 170 -9.08 -11.64 3.06
N ILE A 171 -8.44 -10.93 3.99
CA ILE A 171 -8.64 -11.02 5.43
C ILE A 171 -8.72 -9.62 6.01
N PRO A 172 -9.35 -9.42 7.18
CA PRO A 172 -9.37 -8.10 7.83
C PRO A 172 -7.97 -7.50 7.98
N LEU A 173 -7.84 -6.19 7.79
CA LEU A 173 -6.54 -5.49 7.89
C LEU A 173 -5.88 -5.69 9.25
N SER A 174 -6.65 -5.73 10.34
CA SER A 174 -6.14 -6.06 11.67
C SER A 174 -5.39 -7.40 11.69
N LYS A 175 -5.87 -8.39 10.92
CA LYS A 175 -5.22 -9.71 10.81
C LYS A 175 -4.01 -9.70 9.90
N VAL A 176 -4.02 -8.86 8.86
CA VAL A 176 -2.81 -8.64 8.04
C VAL A 176 -1.72 -8.02 8.90
N ASP A 177 -2.04 -6.99 9.69
CA ASP A 177 -1.09 -6.35 10.61
C ASP A 177 -0.52 -7.34 11.62
N GLU A 178 -1.37 -8.15 12.26
CA GLU A 178 -0.95 -9.20 13.18
C GLU A 178 0.01 -10.21 12.50
N ASN A 179 -0.28 -10.61 11.27
CA ASN A 179 0.57 -11.52 10.50
C ASN A 179 1.93 -10.88 10.17
N MET A 180 1.94 -9.60 9.81
CA MET A 180 3.18 -8.86 9.56
C MET A 180 4.03 -8.76 10.82
N GLU A 181 3.45 -8.43 11.97
CA GLU A 181 4.15 -8.41 13.26
C GLU A 181 4.74 -9.77 13.62
N ARG A 182 3.98 -10.85 13.40
CA ARG A 182 4.46 -12.22 13.63
C ARG A 182 5.63 -12.58 12.71
N ALA A 183 5.53 -12.23 11.43
CA ALA A 183 6.58 -12.50 10.44
C ALA A 183 7.88 -11.75 10.72
N HIS A 184 7.81 -10.57 11.36
CA HIS A 184 8.98 -9.77 11.72
C HIS A 184 9.63 -10.18 13.05
N LYS A 185 9.03 -11.06 13.82
CA LYS A 185 9.63 -11.52 15.08
C LYS A 185 10.91 -12.31 14.82
N ARG A 186 11.87 -12.13 15.71
CA ARG A 186 13.07 -12.96 15.71
C ARG A 186 12.66 -14.44 15.91
N ASN A 187 13.17 -15.31 15.09
CA ASN A 187 12.82 -16.75 15.07
C ASN A 187 11.32 -17.00 14.78
N ALA A 188 10.74 -16.23 13.86
CA ALA A 188 9.33 -16.33 13.50
C ALA A 188 8.88 -17.73 13.02
N LEU A 189 9.82 -18.60 12.63
CA LEU A 189 9.57 -19.98 12.19
C LEU A 189 9.61 -21.00 13.35
N HIS A 190 9.89 -20.57 14.55
CA HIS A 190 9.98 -21.38 15.76
C HIS A 190 9.10 -20.80 16.87
#